data_fda55ae95a43fd07290cf0c43dda3787
#
_entry.id   fda55ae95a43fd07290cf0c43dda3787
#
_cell.length_a   1.000
_cell.length_b   1.000
_cell.length_c   1.000
_cell.angle_alpha   90.00
_cell.angle_beta   90.00
_cell.angle_gamma   90.00
#
_symmetry.space_group_name_H-M   'P 1'
#
loop_
_entity.id
_entity.type
_entity.pdbx_description
1 polymer ?
#
loop_
_entity_poly.entity_id
_entity_poly.type
_entity_poly.pdbx_seq_one_letter_code
_entity_poly.pdbx_strand_id
1 'polypeptide(L)'
;MSEQTRDRRDFLVKLGIGAGAVGIATQAGASLRSLLPNVSYDAPTTVKLGPPTDFPDGMKFLPEQRLFVFREGKTFHAVSAVCTHLGCTVRAEALPQPETAMVGGAALRLTHRFACPCHGSKYTGDGGNVSGPAPRPLAWYHLEVAPDDGQLVVDLAQEVGRDFRLTTA
;
A
#
# COMPACT_ATOMS: atom_id res chain seq x y z
N MET A 1 22.43 -17.84 70.21
CA MET A 1 21.53 -18.00 69.05
C MET A 1 21.67 -19.44 68.60
N SER A 2 20.59 -20.22 68.69
CA SER A 2 20.64 -21.65 68.38
C SER A 2 20.89 -21.85 66.86
N GLU A 3 21.62 -22.89 66.51
CA GLU A 3 21.95 -23.33 65.15
C GLU A 3 20.68 -23.42 64.27
N GLN A 4 19.59 -23.87 64.85
CA GLN A 4 18.27 -24.01 64.22
C GLN A 4 17.63 -22.67 63.80
N THR A 5 17.94 -21.53 64.43
CA THR A 5 17.45 -20.22 64.03
C THR A 5 18.25 -19.65 62.85
N ARG A 6 19.54 -20.01 62.74
CA ARG A 6 20.41 -19.64 61.62
C ARG A 6 19.97 -20.38 60.34
N ASP A 7 19.68 -21.67 60.41
CA ASP A 7 19.21 -22.48 59.26
C ASP A 7 17.88 -21.95 58.69
N ARG A 8 16.90 -21.63 59.56
CA ARG A 8 15.62 -21.06 59.13
C ARG A 8 15.78 -19.70 58.43
N ARG A 9 16.64 -18.87 58.96
CA ARG A 9 16.93 -17.56 58.38
C ARG A 9 17.60 -17.67 57.03
N ASP A 10 18.61 -18.56 56.91
CA ASP A 10 19.28 -18.81 55.63
C ASP A 10 18.37 -19.39 54.57
N PHE A 11 17.47 -20.30 54.97
CA PHE A 11 16.42 -20.83 54.06
C PHE A 11 15.51 -19.71 53.55
N LEU A 12 14.99 -18.86 54.43
CA LEU A 12 14.10 -17.75 54.02
C LEU A 12 14.81 -16.75 53.14
N VAL A 13 16.07 -16.44 53.42
CA VAL A 13 16.88 -15.54 52.58
C VAL A 13 17.10 -16.13 51.20
N LYS A 14 17.47 -17.38 51.09
CA LYS A 14 17.65 -18.07 49.78
C LYS A 14 16.34 -18.14 49.00
N LEU A 15 15.24 -18.45 49.67
CA LEU A 15 13.92 -18.46 49.08
C LEU A 15 13.52 -17.07 48.54
N GLY A 16 13.74 -16.04 49.32
CA GLY A 16 13.46 -14.66 48.92
C GLY A 16 14.31 -14.19 47.76
N ILE A 17 15.61 -14.49 47.76
CA ILE A 17 16.50 -14.19 46.63
C ILE A 17 16.05 -14.96 45.37
N GLY A 18 15.76 -16.25 45.53
CA GLY A 18 15.28 -17.08 44.40
C GLY A 18 13.97 -16.53 43.80
N ALA A 19 12.97 -16.26 44.63
CA ALA A 19 11.71 -15.69 44.22
C ALA A 19 11.89 -14.30 43.54
N GLY A 20 12.75 -13.46 44.10
CA GLY A 20 13.09 -12.15 43.53
C GLY A 20 13.76 -12.28 42.15
N ALA A 21 14.70 -13.19 42.01
CA ALA A 21 15.39 -13.43 40.75
C ALA A 21 14.41 -13.92 39.65
N VAL A 22 13.51 -14.85 39.99
CA VAL A 22 12.47 -15.31 39.07
C VAL A 22 11.53 -14.16 38.69
N GLY A 23 11.09 -13.34 39.64
CA GLY A 23 10.23 -12.19 39.36
C GLY A 23 10.89 -11.17 38.41
N ILE A 24 12.17 -10.86 38.60
CA ILE A 24 12.93 -9.96 37.72
C ILE A 24 13.08 -10.58 36.32
N ALA A 25 13.41 -11.86 36.24
CA ALA A 25 13.57 -12.56 34.96
C ALA A 25 12.26 -12.62 34.15
N THR A 26 11.14 -12.89 34.82
CA THR A 26 9.81 -12.91 34.15
C THR A 26 9.41 -11.53 33.67
N GLN A 27 9.64 -10.49 34.50
CA GLN A 27 9.36 -9.10 34.11
C GLN A 27 10.23 -8.66 32.93
N ALA A 28 11.53 -8.97 32.96
CA ALA A 28 12.44 -8.68 31.85
C ALA A 28 12.02 -9.41 30.57
N GLY A 29 11.64 -10.68 30.66
CA GLY A 29 11.12 -11.47 29.53
C GLY A 29 9.84 -10.89 28.94
N ALA A 30 8.89 -10.47 29.78
CA ALA A 30 7.66 -9.82 29.34
C ALA A 30 7.94 -8.47 28.66
N SER A 31 8.87 -7.68 29.22
CA SER A 31 9.28 -6.41 28.63
C SER A 31 9.97 -6.57 27.28
N LEU A 32 10.87 -7.55 27.14
CA LEU A 32 11.49 -7.89 25.86
C LEU A 32 10.45 -8.38 24.84
N ARG A 33 9.50 -9.21 25.28
CA ARG A 33 8.43 -9.70 24.41
C ARG A 33 7.53 -8.59 23.89
N SER A 34 7.28 -7.53 24.69
CA SER A 34 6.48 -6.38 24.29
C SER A 34 7.14 -5.51 23.22
N LEU A 35 8.46 -5.61 23.03
CA LEU A 35 9.18 -4.92 21.95
C LEU A 35 8.97 -5.59 20.59
N LEU A 36 8.49 -6.84 20.57
CA LEU A 36 8.16 -7.55 19.34
C LEU A 36 6.66 -7.40 19.05
N PRO A 37 6.27 -6.72 17.97
CA PRO A 37 4.86 -6.59 17.63
C PRO A 37 4.24 -7.97 17.39
N ASN A 38 3.08 -8.23 17.99
CA ASN A 38 2.33 -9.46 17.81
C ASN A 38 1.37 -9.41 16.61
N VAL A 39 1.14 -8.20 16.11
CA VAL A 39 0.18 -7.92 15.04
C VAL A 39 0.84 -6.98 14.05
N SER A 40 0.75 -7.30 12.77
CA SER A 40 1.02 -6.32 11.71
C SER A 40 -0.22 -5.42 11.60
N TYR A 41 -0.03 -4.13 11.80
CA TYR A 41 -1.07 -3.10 11.61
C TYR A 41 -1.08 -2.56 10.18
N ASP A 42 -0.31 -3.17 9.29
CA ASP A 42 -0.29 -2.77 7.90
C ASP A 42 -1.69 -3.01 7.31
N ALA A 43 -2.26 -1.98 6.73
CA ALA A 43 -3.50 -2.10 5.98
C ALA A 43 -3.30 -3.13 4.84
N PRO A 44 -4.31 -3.94 4.52
CA PRO A 44 -4.20 -4.85 3.39
C PRO A 44 -3.87 -4.05 2.13
N THR A 45 -2.78 -4.42 1.47
CA THR A 45 -2.34 -3.78 0.22
C THR A 45 -3.20 -4.18 -0.96
N THR A 46 -3.82 -5.36 -0.85
CA THR A 46 -4.70 -5.93 -1.87
C THR A 46 -6.15 -5.54 -1.60
N VAL A 47 -6.79 -4.89 -2.57
CA VAL A 47 -8.16 -4.35 -2.44
C VAL A 47 -9.02 -4.83 -3.59
N LYS A 48 -10.22 -5.37 -3.28
CA LYS A 48 -11.25 -5.68 -4.26
C LYS A 48 -11.95 -4.39 -4.70
N LEU A 49 -12.02 -4.16 -6.01
CA LEU A 49 -12.56 -2.94 -6.61
C LEU A 49 -14.00 -3.12 -7.15
N GLY A 50 -14.46 -4.36 -7.22
CA GLY A 50 -15.75 -4.72 -7.81
C GLY A 50 -15.62 -5.42 -9.17
N PRO A 51 -16.74 -5.88 -9.75
CA PRO A 51 -16.72 -6.60 -11.00
C PRO A 51 -16.28 -5.70 -12.18
N PRO A 52 -15.64 -6.26 -13.22
CA PRO A 52 -15.19 -5.50 -14.39
C PRO A 52 -16.30 -4.69 -15.07
N THR A 53 -17.56 -5.15 -14.93
CA THR A 53 -18.76 -4.48 -15.50
C THR A 53 -19.04 -3.12 -14.87
N ASP A 54 -18.61 -2.87 -13.64
CA ASP A 54 -18.81 -1.61 -12.93
C ASP A 54 -17.85 -0.50 -13.38
N PHE A 55 -16.95 -0.84 -14.29
CA PHE A 55 -16.00 0.09 -14.88
C PHE A 55 -16.42 0.41 -16.32
N PRO A 56 -16.89 1.64 -16.58
CA PRO A 56 -17.21 2.08 -17.94
C PRO A 56 -15.93 2.15 -18.79
N ASP A 57 -16.06 2.11 -20.10
CA ASP A 57 -14.94 2.44 -20.98
C ASP A 57 -14.44 3.86 -20.70
N GLY A 58 -13.14 4.01 -20.62
CA GLY A 58 -12.45 5.24 -20.22
C GLY A 58 -11.88 5.16 -18.81
N MET A 59 -11.95 6.25 -18.08
CA MET A 59 -11.33 6.38 -16.75
C MET A 59 -12.39 6.44 -15.66
N LYS A 60 -12.18 5.67 -14.57
CA LYS A 60 -12.91 5.76 -13.31
C LYS A 60 -11.96 6.12 -12.17
N PHE A 61 -12.26 7.17 -11.43
CA PHE A 61 -11.51 7.54 -10.23
C PHE A 61 -12.11 6.87 -9.00
N LEU A 62 -11.26 6.24 -8.19
CA LEU A 62 -11.59 5.60 -6.92
C LEU A 62 -10.96 6.42 -5.78
N PRO A 63 -11.72 7.28 -5.11
CA PRO A 63 -11.17 8.24 -4.15
C PRO A 63 -10.60 7.57 -2.89
N GLU A 64 -11.22 6.50 -2.39
CA GLU A 64 -10.77 5.78 -1.20
C GLU A 64 -9.38 5.14 -1.40
N GLN A 65 -9.14 4.56 -2.57
CA GLN A 65 -7.87 3.95 -2.94
C GLN A 65 -6.90 4.96 -3.55
N ARG A 66 -7.37 6.17 -3.85
CA ARG A 66 -6.63 7.21 -4.58
C ARG A 66 -6.03 6.66 -5.87
N LEU A 67 -6.90 6.04 -6.68
CA LEU A 67 -6.54 5.25 -7.85
C LEU A 67 -7.40 5.66 -9.05
N PHE A 68 -6.78 5.75 -10.20
CA PHE A 68 -7.46 5.81 -11.49
C PHE A 68 -7.43 4.42 -12.13
N VAL A 69 -8.58 3.89 -12.47
CA VAL A 69 -8.70 2.65 -13.25
C VAL A 69 -9.17 3.02 -14.65
N PHE A 70 -8.43 2.58 -15.63
CA PHE A 70 -8.74 2.76 -17.04
C PHE A 70 -9.23 1.46 -17.62
N ARG A 71 -10.23 1.55 -18.49
CA ARG A 71 -10.76 0.45 -19.29
C ARG A 71 -10.77 0.81 -20.76
N GLU A 72 -10.25 -0.07 -21.59
CA GLU A 72 -10.37 -0.04 -23.04
C GLU A 72 -10.88 -1.41 -23.52
N GLY A 73 -12.20 -1.50 -23.71
CA GLY A 73 -12.86 -2.78 -24.03
C GLY A 73 -12.69 -3.81 -22.91
N LYS A 74 -11.87 -4.83 -23.14
CA LYS A 74 -11.56 -5.88 -22.14
C LYS A 74 -10.25 -5.66 -21.41
N THR A 75 -9.53 -4.58 -21.67
CA THR A 75 -8.21 -4.31 -21.13
C THR A 75 -8.28 -3.26 -20.03
N PHE A 76 -7.57 -3.51 -18.93
CA PHE A 76 -7.55 -2.65 -17.75
C PHE A 76 -6.12 -2.30 -17.36
N HIS A 77 -5.94 -1.10 -16.82
CA HIS A 77 -4.74 -0.71 -16.09
C HIS A 77 -5.08 0.27 -14.98
N ALA A 78 -4.25 0.33 -13.96
CA ALA A 78 -4.45 1.17 -12.78
C ALA A 78 -3.27 2.12 -12.58
N VAL A 79 -3.58 3.40 -12.38
CA VAL A 79 -2.59 4.47 -12.16
C VAL A 79 -2.86 5.15 -10.83
N SER A 80 -1.82 5.32 -10.03
CA SER A 80 -1.90 6.01 -8.74
C SER A 80 -2.37 7.45 -8.91
N ALA A 81 -3.29 7.90 -8.06
CA ALA A 81 -3.63 9.31 -7.94
C ALA A 81 -2.78 10.04 -6.86
N VAL A 82 -1.70 9.41 -6.40
CA VAL A 82 -0.81 9.96 -5.38
C VAL A 82 0.37 10.65 -6.03
N CYS A 83 0.46 11.98 -5.89
CA CYS A 83 1.57 12.78 -6.41
C CYS A 83 2.89 12.34 -5.75
N THR A 84 3.88 12.08 -6.59
CA THR A 84 5.20 11.59 -6.14
C THR A 84 6.07 12.66 -5.48
N HIS A 85 5.60 13.92 -5.38
CA HIS A 85 6.29 14.97 -4.62
C HIS A 85 6.07 14.81 -3.11
N LEU A 86 4.85 15.04 -2.62
CA LEU A 86 4.49 14.98 -1.19
C LEU A 86 3.16 14.28 -0.94
N GLY A 87 2.74 13.40 -1.84
CA GLY A 87 1.58 12.55 -1.60
C GLY A 87 0.20 13.21 -1.77
N CYS A 88 0.09 14.41 -2.35
CA CYS A 88 -1.22 15.02 -2.65
C CYS A 88 -1.99 14.20 -3.69
N THR A 89 -3.33 14.23 -3.64
CA THR A 89 -4.14 13.60 -4.69
C THR A 89 -4.10 14.46 -5.96
N VAL A 90 -3.65 13.87 -7.08
CA VAL A 90 -3.68 14.52 -8.38
C VAL A 90 -5.11 14.54 -8.93
N ARG A 91 -5.39 15.53 -9.77
CA ARG A 91 -6.67 15.65 -10.49
C ARG A 91 -6.49 15.23 -11.93
N ALA A 92 -7.47 14.53 -12.46
CA ALA A 92 -7.55 14.26 -13.88
C ALA A 92 -8.22 15.44 -14.59
N GLU A 93 -7.60 15.90 -15.67
CA GLU A 93 -8.10 16.95 -16.55
C GLU A 93 -8.33 16.32 -17.93
N ALA A 94 -9.56 16.39 -18.43
CA ALA A 94 -9.89 15.87 -19.75
C ALA A 94 -9.09 16.61 -20.84
N LEU A 95 -8.57 15.86 -21.79
CA LEU A 95 -7.97 16.42 -22.99
C LEU A 95 -9.07 16.86 -23.97
N PRO A 96 -8.93 18.02 -24.64
CA PRO A 96 -9.89 18.46 -25.66
C PRO A 96 -10.03 17.45 -26.80
N GLN A 97 -8.96 16.76 -27.13
CA GLN A 97 -8.91 15.65 -28.09
C GLN A 97 -8.05 14.55 -27.50
N PRO A 98 -8.47 13.27 -27.64
CA PRO A 98 -7.64 12.14 -27.23
C PRO A 98 -6.34 12.11 -28.01
N GLU A 99 -5.25 11.84 -27.31
CA GLU A 99 -3.91 11.68 -27.87
C GLU A 99 -3.54 10.19 -27.86
N THR A 100 -2.73 9.74 -28.81
CA THR A 100 -2.16 8.39 -28.79
C THR A 100 -0.68 8.48 -28.47
N ALA A 101 -0.26 7.80 -27.43
CA ALA A 101 1.14 7.70 -27.03
C ALA A 101 1.60 6.25 -27.05
N MET A 102 2.87 6.05 -27.39
CA MET A 102 3.50 4.72 -27.23
C MET A 102 4.00 4.56 -25.81
N VAL A 103 3.39 3.65 -25.07
CA VAL A 103 3.68 3.40 -23.65
C VAL A 103 3.98 1.92 -23.47
N GLY A 104 5.23 1.59 -23.08
CA GLY A 104 5.66 0.21 -22.93
C GLY A 104 5.60 -0.63 -24.23
N GLY A 105 5.73 0.03 -25.39
CA GLY A 105 5.67 -0.65 -26.70
C GLY A 105 4.26 -0.83 -27.26
N ALA A 106 3.20 -0.44 -26.55
CA ALA A 106 1.82 -0.47 -27.01
C ALA A 106 1.27 0.94 -27.21
N ALA A 107 0.36 1.11 -28.18
CA ALA A 107 -0.38 2.34 -28.37
C ALA A 107 -1.42 2.48 -27.25
N LEU A 108 -1.36 3.56 -26.48
CA LEU A 108 -2.31 3.91 -25.43
C LEU A 108 -3.07 5.17 -25.82
N ARG A 109 -4.39 5.11 -25.73
CA ARG A 109 -5.25 6.28 -25.95
C ARG A 109 -5.35 7.10 -24.69
N LEU A 110 -4.74 8.28 -24.68
CA LEU A 110 -4.76 9.21 -23.56
C LEU A 110 -5.96 10.15 -23.72
N THR A 111 -6.90 10.10 -22.80
CA THR A 111 -8.09 10.95 -22.76
C THR A 111 -7.99 12.04 -21.71
N HIS A 112 -7.03 11.93 -20.82
CA HIS A 112 -6.79 12.84 -19.71
C HIS A 112 -5.30 13.11 -19.54
N ARG A 113 -5.00 14.19 -18.84
CA ARG A 113 -3.69 14.47 -18.21
C ARG A 113 -3.92 14.60 -16.71
N PHE A 114 -2.86 14.60 -15.92
CA PHE A 114 -3.00 14.76 -14.47
C PHE A 114 -2.25 16.00 -13.99
N ALA A 115 -2.84 16.69 -13.02
CA ALA A 115 -2.25 17.86 -12.39
C ALA A 115 -2.35 17.75 -10.86
N CYS A 116 -1.26 18.06 -10.18
CA CYS A 116 -1.24 18.13 -8.72
C CYS A 116 -1.59 19.56 -8.27
N PRO A 117 -2.68 19.78 -7.54
CA PRO A 117 -3.10 21.12 -7.14
C PRO A 117 -2.21 21.76 -6.07
N CYS A 118 -1.39 20.95 -5.36
CA CYS A 118 -0.60 21.44 -4.24
C CYS A 118 0.60 22.29 -4.71
N HIS A 119 1.41 21.77 -5.65
CA HIS A 119 2.64 22.43 -6.09
C HIS A 119 2.81 22.41 -7.62
N GLY A 120 1.73 22.16 -8.35
CA GLY A 120 1.69 22.31 -9.82
C GLY A 120 2.42 21.23 -10.62
N SER A 121 2.76 20.07 -10.03
CA SER A 121 3.32 18.96 -10.82
C SER A 121 2.29 18.49 -11.85
N LYS A 122 2.76 18.25 -13.08
CA LYS A 122 1.94 17.82 -14.22
C LYS A 122 2.44 16.48 -14.75
N TYR A 123 1.50 15.67 -15.19
CA TYR A 123 1.76 14.33 -15.72
C TYR A 123 0.96 14.10 -17.01
N THR A 124 1.51 13.32 -17.90
CA THR A 124 0.79 12.79 -19.07
C THR A 124 -0.34 11.85 -18.66
N GLY A 125 -1.21 11.48 -19.57
CA GLY A 125 -2.34 10.57 -19.29
C GLY A 125 -1.93 9.16 -18.89
N ASP A 126 -0.71 8.75 -19.18
CA ASP A 126 -0.10 7.51 -18.69
C ASP A 126 0.66 7.68 -17.36
N GLY A 127 0.57 8.85 -16.74
CA GLY A 127 1.27 9.15 -15.49
C GLY A 127 2.73 9.58 -15.64
N GLY A 128 3.24 9.73 -16.87
CA GLY A 128 4.59 10.23 -17.12
C GLY A 128 4.78 11.65 -16.57
N ASN A 129 5.92 11.93 -15.93
CA ASN A 129 6.21 13.26 -15.37
C ASN A 129 6.52 14.26 -16.51
N VAL A 130 5.85 15.42 -16.51
CA VAL A 130 6.03 16.48 -17.50
C VAL A 130 6.75 17.68 -16.91
N SER A 131 6.31 18.16 -15.74
CA SER A 131 6.84 19.35 -15.10
C SER A 131 6.46 19.43 -13.62
N GLY A 132 7.13 20.34 -12.89
CA GLY A 132 6.91 20.57 -11.47
C GLY A 132 7.90 19.83 -10.59
N PRO A 133 7.72 19.88 -9.26
CA PRO A 133 8.69 19.35 -8.30
C PRO A 133 8.62 17.82 -8.09
N ALA A 134 7.66 17.13 -8.70
CA ALA A 134 7.55 15.67 -8.55
C ALA A 134 8.75 14.95 -9.19
N PRO A 135 9.46 14.06 -8.46
CA PRO A 135 10.72 13.49 -8.94
C PRO A 135 10.56 12.31 -9.89
N ARG A 136 9.36 11.69 -9.93
CA ARG A 136 9.12 10.46 -10.72
C ARG A 136 7.69 10.40 -11.26
N PRO A 137 7.42 9.54 -12.27
CA PRO A 137 6.07 9.28 -12.77
C PRO A 137 5.12 8.79 -11.66
N LEU A 138 3.83 8.84 -11.92
CA LEU A 138 2.81 8.17 -11.12
C LEU A 138 3.01 6.64 -11.22
N ALA A 139 2.87 5.94 -10.10
CA ALA A 139 2.98 4.49 -10.07
C ALA A 139 1.81 3.84 -10.81
N TRP A 140 2.10 2.72 -11.47
CA TRP A 140 1.10 1.78 -11.95
C TRP A 140 1.07 0.59 -11.03
N TYR A 141 -0.12 0.06 -10.76
CA TYR A 141 -0.31 -1.05 -9.82
C TYR A 141 -0.78 -2.30 -10.53
N HIS A 142 -0.37 -3.44 -9.98
CA HIS A 142 -0.80 -4.74 -10.46
C HIS A 142 -2.31 -4.90 -10.29
N LEU A 143 -2.98 -5.33 -11.37
CA LEU A 143 -4.39 -5.70 -11.39
C LEU A 143 -4.52 -7.19 -11.72
N GLU A 144 -5.47 -7.84 -11.10
CA GLU A 144 -5.87 -9.20 -11.41
C GLU A 144 -7.38 -9.38 -11.30
N VAL A 145 -7.89 -10.49 -11.78
CA VAL A 145 -9.27 -10.92 -11.56
C VAL A 145 -9.26 -11.97 -10.46
N ALA A 146 -9.98 -11.73 -9.38
CA ALA A 146 -10.10 -12.66 -8.28
C ALA A 146 -10.73 -13.98 -8.75
N PRO A 147 -10.10 -15.14 -8.48
CA PRO A 147 -10.60 -16.41 -8.97
C PRO A 147 -11.87 -16.90 -8.27
N ASP A 148 -12.18 -16.33 -7.10
CA ASP A 148 -13.32 -16.73 -6.26
C ASP A 148 -14.64 -16.07 -6.70
N ASP A 149 -14.62 -14.81 -7.14
CA ASP A 149 -15.82 -14.04 -7.42
C ASP A 149 -15.73 -13.17 -8.70
N GLY A 150 -14.62 -13.22 -9.41
CA GLY A 150 -14.43 -12.50 -10.68
C GLY A 150 -14.29 -10.98 -10.53
N GLN A 151 -14.10 -10.45 -9.33
CA GLN A 151 -13.87 -9.03 -9.11
C GLN A 151 -12.47 -8.60 -9.54
N LEU A 152 -12.33 -7.35 -9.97
CA LEU A 152 -11.01 -6.73 -10.13
C LEU A 152 -10.39 -6.51 -8.76
N VAL A 153 -9.12 -6.87 -8.66
CA VAL A 153 -8.30 -6.72 -7.46
C VAL A 153 -7.07 -5.92 -7.82
N VAL A 154 -6.73 -4.94 -7.00
CA VAL A 154 -5.48 -4.18 -7.10
C VAL A 154 -4.57 -4.51 -5.93
N ASP A 155 -3.28 -4.69 -6.21
CA ASP A 155 -2.25 -4.70 -5.15
C ASP A 155 -1.50 -3.37 -5.15
N LEU A 156 -1.79 -2.55 -4.15
CA LEU A 156 -1.20 -1.21 -3.97
C LEU A 156 0.26 -1.25 -3.49
N ALA A 157 0.78 -2.41 -3.11
CA ALA A 157 2.20 -2.60 -2.79
C ALA A 157 3.01 -3.05 -4.00
N GLN A 158 2.35 -3.56 -5.05
CA GLN A 158 3.02 -4.07 -6.24
C GLN A 158 2.95 -3.05 -7.37
N GLU A 159 4.01 -2.22 -7.49
CA GLU A 159 4.18 -1.37 -8.66
C GLU A 159 4.57 -2.22 -9.88
N VAL A 160 4.00 -1.90 -11.04
CA VAL A 160 4.27 -2.57 -12.31
C VAL A 160 4.76 -1.58 -13.37
N GLY A 161 5.34 -2.10 -14.43
CA GLY A 161 5.72 -1.28 -15.58
C GLY A 161 4.51 -0.66 -16.28
N ARG A 162 4.71 0.46 -16.97
CA ARG A 162 3.65 1.14 -17.74
C ARG A 162 3.19 0.38 -18.99
N ASP A 163 3.80 -0.74 -19.28
CA ASP A 163 3.43 -1.74 -20.27
C ASP A 163 2.44 -2.79 -19.76
N PHE A 164 2.23 -2.87 -18.44
CA PHE A 164 1.31 -3.81 -17.83
C PHE A 164 -0.14 -3.56 -18.27
N ARG A 165 -0.82 -4.62 -18.67
CA ARG A 165 -2.26 -4.63 -19.03
C ARG A 165 -2.88 -5.93 -18.53
N LEU A 166 -3.99 -5.80 -17.83
CA LEU A 166 -4.87 -6.92 -17.52
C LEU A 166 -5.91 -7.04 -18.62
N THR A 167 -6.03 -8.20 -19.24
CA THR A 167 -7.12 -8.49 -20.19
C THR A 167 -8.08 -9.48 -19.55
N THR A 168 -9.36 -9.11 -19.47
CA THR A 168 -10.42 -9.98 -18.97
C THR A 168 -11.01 -10.84 -20.10
N ALA A 169 -11.58 -11.98 -19.73
CA ALA A 169 -12.18 -12.93 -20.68
C ALA A 169 -13.43 -12.37 -21.40
#